data_a67cbeef792176cbc11b2c4b900e142e
#
_entry.id   a67cbeef792176cbc11b2c4b900e142e
#
_cell.length_a   1.000
_cell.length_b   1.000
_cell.length_c   1.000
_cell.angle_alpha   90.00
_cell.angle_beta   90.00
_cell.angle_gamma   90.00
#
_symmetry.space_group_name_H-M   'P 1'
#
loop_
_entity.id
_entity.type
_entity.pdbx_description
1 polymer ?
#
loop_
_entity_poly.entity_id
_entity_poly.type
_entity_poly.pdbx_seq_one_letter_code
_entity_poly.pdbx_strand_id
1 'polypeptide(L)'
;MKSLIYDKIRLGVAVLLYLCATSWADAKVKLPALISDGMVLQREQSVKVWGTADAGESITVKFQKKSYHATADVNGRWSITLPPLKAGGPFPMQVNDIKLNDILVGDVWLCSGQSNMELPVRRVMDMFSQEILSYNNEKIRHILIPQEYNFHAPQEE
;
A
#
# COMPACT_ATOMS: atom_id res chain seq x y z
N MET A 1 60.87 1.48 10.36
CA MET A 1 60.21 1.94 9.11
C MET A 1 59.15 0.95 8.59
N LYS A 2 59.37 -0.36 8.64
CA LYS A 2 58.35 -1.38 8.20
C LYS A 2 57.06 -1.42 9.08
N SER A 3 57.18 -1.24 10.40
CA SER A 3 55.98 -1.28 11.28
C SER A 3 55.00 -0.14 11.00
N LEU A 4 55.49 1.06 10.75
CA LEU A 4 54.65 2.23 10.50
C LEU A 4 53.82 2.10 9.20
N ILE A 5 54.35 1.37 8.22
CA ILE A 5 53.65 1.10 6.94
C ILE A 5 52.52 0.10 7.16
N TYR A 6 52.77 -0.97 7.95
CA TYR A 6 51.75 -1.97 8.29
C TYR A 6 50.58 -1.38 9.11
N ASP A 7 50.89 -0.46 10.02
CA ASP A 7 49.83 0.19 10.84
C ASP A 7 48.97 1.13 10.00
N LYS A 8 49.55 1.86 9.04
CA LYS A 8 48.78 2.68 8.09
C LYS A 8 47.90 1.86 7.15
N ILE A 9 48.39 0.68 6.68
CA ILE A 9 47.63 -0.23 5.84
C ILE A 9 46.47 -0.84 6.65
N ARG A 10 46.70 -1.28 7.88
CA ARG A 10 45.65 -1.79 8.77
C ARG A 10 44.56 -0.76 9.06
N LEU A 11 44.94 0.50 9.31
CA LEU A 11 44.02 1.59 9.53
C LEU A 11 43.20 1.88 8.25
N GLY A 12 43.82 1.89 7.09
CA GLY A 12 43.15 2.10 5.80
C GLY A 12 42.15 1.00 5.48
N VAL A 13 42.46 -0.27 5.72
CA VAL A 13 41.57 -1.40 5.53
C VAL A 13 40.39 -1.37 6.54
N ALA A 14 40.65 -1.01 7.80
CA ALA A 14 39.61 -0.88 8.81
C ALA A 14 38.62 0.25 8.49
N VAL A 15 39.12 1.40 7.98
CA VAL A 15 38.27 2.53 7.53
C VAL A 15 37.44 2.14 6.29
N LEU A 16 38.04 1.41 5.36
CA LEU A 16 37.32 0.92 4.17
C LEU A 16 36.20 -0.08 4.53
N LEU A 17 36.48 -1.01 5.45
CA LEU A 17 35.50 -1.95 5.97
C LEU A 17 34.37 -1.25 6.75
N TYR A 18 34.70 -0.19 7.50
CA TYR A 18 33.71 0.59 8.23
C TYR A 18 32.79 1.39 7.28
N LEU A 19 33.35 1.96 6.20
CA LEU A 19 32.58 2.66 5.17
C LEU A 19 31.65 1.73 4.38
N CYS A 20 32.03 0.47 4.18
CA CYS A 20 31.15 -0.54 3.55
C CYS A 20 30.03 -1.01 4.47
N ALA A 21 30.14 -0.87 5.79
CA ALA A 21 29.14 -1.36 6.75
C ALA A 21 27.98 -0.36 6.99
N THR A 22 28.07 0.88 6.49
CA THR A 22 27.09 1.94 6.80
C THR A 22 25.96 2.12 5.77
N SER A 23 25.88 1.27 4.77
CA SER A 23 24.78 1.35 3.75
C SER A 23 23.67 0.33 4.00
N TRP A 24 23.19 0.24 5.22
CA TRP A 24 21.84 -0.28 5.43
C TRP A 24 20.88 0.91 5.23
N ALA A 25 20.65 1.27 3.97
CA ALA A 25 19.51 2.10 3.65
C ALA A 25 18.27 1.31 4.06
N ASP A 26 17.53 1.83 5.01
CA ASP A 26 16.26 1.28 5.43
C ASP A 26 15.28 1.52 4.26
N ALA A 27 15.31 0.58 3.34
CA ALA A 27 14.51 0.61 2.13
C ALA A 27 13.04 0.60 2.54
N LYS A 28 12.41 1.74 2.47
CA LYS A 28 11.06 1.93 3.01
C LYS A 28 10.02 1.75 1.91
N VAL A 29 9.39 0.57 1.92
CA VAL A 29 8.19 0.34 1.11
C VAL A 29 7.14 1.41 1.40
N LYS A 30 6.62 2.03 0.34
CA LYS A 30 5.50 2.98 0.41
C LYS A 30 4.29 2.38 -0.29
N LEU A 31 3.15 2.50 0.35
CA LEU A 31 1.87 2.03 -0.17
C LEU A 31 1.01 3.25 -0.56
N PRO A 32 0.26 3.19 -1.67
CA PRO A 32 -0.70 4.23 -2.03
C PRO A 32 -1.87 4.24 -1.04
N ALA A 33 -2.61 5.34 -0.97
CA ALA A 33 -3.72 5.52 -0.04
C ALA A 33 -4.81 4.44 -0.17
N LEU A 34 -4.97 3.86 -1.37
CA LEU A 34 -5.90 2.75 -1.61
C LEU A 34 -5.48 1.44 -0.94
N ILE A 35 -4.20 1.27 -0.62
CA ILE A 35 -3.67 0.09 0.07
C ILE A 35 -3.42 0.44 1.53
N SER A 36 -4.46 0.40 2.33
CA SER A 36 -4.45 0.86 3.72
C SER A 36 -5.33 -0.01 4.61
N ASP A 37 -5.28 0.26 5.92
CA ASP A 37 -6.21 -0.35 6.87
C ASP A 37 -7.66 -0.12 6.44
N GLY A 38 -8.50 -1.12 6.66
CA GLY A 38 -9.91 -1.03 6.34
C GLY A 38 -10.27 -1.13 4.85
N MET A 39 -9.32 -1.34 3.95
CA MET A 39 -9.62 -1.49 2.51
C MET A 39 -10.52 -2.70 2.23
N VAL A 40 -11.22 -2.66 1.09
CA VAL A 40 -11.99 -3.78 0.56
C VAL A 40 -11.35 -4.24 -0.75
N LEU A 41 -11.01 -5.52 -0.83
CA LEU A 41 -10.49 -6.15 -2.05
C LEU A 41 -11.64 -6.78 -2.83
N GLN A 42 -11.65 -6.62 -4.16
CA GLN A 42 -12.67 -7.20 -5.03
C GLN A 42 -12.66 -8.73 -4.93
N ARG A 43 -13.83 -9.32 -4.65
CA ARG A 43 -14.01 -10.77 -4.65
C ARG A 43 -14.03 -11.36 -6.05
N GLU A 44 -13.69 -12.64 -6.16
CA GLU A 44 -13.83 -13.47 -7.38
C GLU A 44 -13.08 -12.94 -8.62
N GLN A 45 -12.18 -11.98 -8.40
CA GLN A 45 -11.29 -11.40 -9.41
C GLN A 45 -9.85 -11.43 -8.90
N SER A 46 -8.91 -11.41 -9.84
CA SER A 46 -7.50 -11.17 -9.50
C SER A 46 -7.31 -9.73 -9.04
N VAL A 47 -6.70 -9.54 -7.87
CA VAL A 47 -6.52 -8.22 -7.26
C VAL A 47 -5.06 -7.83 -7.30
N LYS A 48 -4.76 -6.65 -7.82
CA LYS A 48 -3.42 -6.09 -7.81
C LYS A 48 -3.18 -5.33 -6.50
N VAL A 49 -2.05 -5.63 -5.85
CA VAL A 49 -1.47 -4.88 -4.73
C VAL A 49 -0.17 -4.28 -5.22
N TRP A 50 0.06 -2.98 -4.99
CA TRP A 50 1.21 -2.27 -5.55
C TRP A 50 1.72 -1.19 -4.63
N GLY A 51 2.88 -0.66 -4.96
CA GLY A 51 3.50 0.44 -4.24
C GLY A 51 4.86 0.81 -4.82
N THR A 52 5.61 1.57 -4.07
CA THR A 52 7.00 1.92 -4.40
C THR A 52 7.95 1.47 -3.31
N ALA A 53 9.21 1.26 -3.70
CA ALA A 53 10.32 0.84 -2.84
C ALA A 53 11.64 1.26 -3.50
N ASP A 54 12.78 0.95 -2.92
CA ASP A 54 14.04 1.15 -3.59
C ASP A 54 14.20 0.19 -4.77
N ALA A 55 14.88 0.63 -5.83
CA ALA A 55 15.12 -0.20 -7.01
C ALA A 55 15.83 -1.50 -6.64
N GLY A 56 15.28 -2.65 -7.07
CA GLY A 56 15.80 -3.97 -6.75
C GLY A 56 15.39 -4.51 -5.37
N GLU A 57 14.61 -3.78 -4.59
CA GLU A 57 14.12 -4.25 -3.29
C GLU A 57 13.19 -5.45 -3.44
N SER A 58 13.37 -6.43 -2.57
CA SER A 58 12.50 -7.60 -2.49
C SER A 58 11.27 -7.31 -1.64
N ILE A 59 10.09 -7.48 -2.22
CA ILE A 59 8.80 -7.24 -1.58
C ILE A 59 8.13 -8.58 -1.28
N THR A 60 7.65 -8.74 -0.07
CA THR A 60 6.86 -9.88 0.36
C THR A 60 5.50 -9.41 0.85
N VAL A 61 4.43 -9.85 0.20
CA VAL A 61 3.05 -9.66 0.65
C VAL A 61 2.54 -10.96 1.25
N LYS A 62 2.13 -10.92 2.53
CA LYS A 62 1.47 -12.04 3.22
C LYS A 62 -0.01 -11.75 3.36
N PHE A 63 -0.84 -12.63 2.81
CA PHE A 63 -2.29 -12.52 2.90
C PHE A 63 -2.95 -13.90 2.94
N GLN A 64 -3.94 -14.10 3.82
CA GLN A 64 -4.68 -15.37 3.98
C GLN A 64 -3.76 -16.61 4.04
N LYS A 65 -2.73 -16.58 4.89
CA LYS A 65 -1.72 -17.65 5.09
C LYS A 65 -0.85 -17.97 3.86
N LYS A 66 -0.89 -17.14 2.82
CA LYS A 66 -0.03 -17.26 1.62
C LYS A 66 0.95 -16.10 1.57
N SER A 67 2.11 -16.36 0.98
CA SER A 67 3.13 -15.35 0.72
C SER A 67 3.31 -15.19 -0.79
N TYR A 68 3.43 -13.95 -1.22
CA TYR A 68 3.63 -13.54 -2.60
C TYR A 68 4.86 -12.66 -2.66
N HIS A 69 5.64 -12.74 -3.73
CA HIS A 69 6.91 -12.05 -3.85
C HIS A 69 6.98 -11.26 -5.15
N ALA A 70 7.61 -10.10 -5.09
CA ALA A 70 7.98 -9.28 -6.23
C ALA A 70 9.32 -8.59 -5.95
N THR A 71 9.89 -8.01 -6.98
CA THR A 71 11.07 -7.14 -6.88
C THR A 71 10.71 -5.79 -7.47
N ALA A 72 11.06 -4.70 -6.80
CA ALA A 72 10.88 -3.37 -7.33
C ALA A 72 11.74 -3.16 -8.57
N ASP A 73 11.17 -2.55 -9.60
CA ASP A 73 11.87 -2.25 -10.84
C ASP A 73 12.88 -1.10 -10.69
N VAL A 74 13.53 -0.73 -11.78
CA VAL A 74 14.54 0.34 -11.81
C VAL A 74 13.97 1.71 -11.44
N ASN A 75 12.65 1.89 -11.49
CA ASN A 75 11.94 3.09 -11.09
C ASN A 75 11.37 2.98 -9.66
N GLY A 76 11.69 1.89 -8.96
CA GLY A 76 11.19 1.61 -7.63
C GLY A 76 9.71 1.18 -7.59
N ARG A 77 9.08 0.82 -8.69
CA ARG A 77 7.68 0.38 -8.74
C ARG A 77 7.61 -1.14 -8.58
N TRP A 78 6.66 -1.61 -7.79
CA TRP A 78 6.38 -3.04 -7.64
C TRP A 78 4.89 -3.33 -7.67
N SER A 79 4.53 -4.53 -8.06
CA SER A 79 3.16 -5.01 -7.96
C SER A 79 3.09 -6.53 -7.81
N ILE A 80 2.09 -6.99 -7.08
CA ILE A 80 1.76 -8.39 -6.86
C ILE A 80 0.30 -8.59 -7.21
N THR A 81 -0.01 -9.66 -7.95
CA THR A 81 -1.38 -10.03 -8.26
C THR A 81 -1.82 -11.17 -7.35
N LEU A 82 -2.79 -10.90 -6.49
CA LEU A 82 -3.46 -11.93 -5.69
C LEU A 82 -4.45 -12.70 -6.58
N PRO A 83 -4.58 -14.03 -6.41
CA PRO A 83 -5.58 -14.81 -7.14
C PRO A 83 -7.00 -14.42 -6.71
N PRO A 84 -8.04 -14.87 -7.44
CA PRO A 84 -9.42 -14.67 -7.03
C PRO A 84 -9.67 -15.09 -5.59
N LEU A 85 -10.31 -14.21 -4.82
CA LEU A 85 -10.56 -14.36 -3.38
C LEU A 85 -12.06 -14.57 -3.15
N LYS A 86 -12.41 -15.36 -2.14
CA LYS A 86 -13.80 -15.48 -1.66
C LYS A 86 -14.13 -14.34 -0.71
N ALA A 87 -15.37 -13.86 -0.77
CA ALA A 87 -15.89 -12.86 0.17
C ALA A 87 -15.65 -13.28 1.63
N GLY A 88 -15.30 -12.33 2.48
CA GLY A 88 -15.03 -12.57 3.89
C GLY A 88 -14.15 -11.50 4.52
N GLY A 89 -13.71 -11.75 5.72
CA GLY A 89 -12.89 -10.87 6.54
C GLY A 89 -13.54 -10.55 7.89
N PRO A 90 -12.90 -9.70 8.70
CA PRO A 90 -11.67 -8.97 8.39
C PRO A 90 -10.42 -9.86 8.39
N PHE A 91 -9.47 -9.55 7.54
CA PHE A 91 -8.19 -10.24 7.43
C PHE A 91 -7.03 -9.27 7.65
N PRO A 92 -5.92 -9.71 8.25
CA PRO A 92 -4.67 -8.97 8.23
C PRO A 92 -3.92 -9.19 6.89
N MET A 93 -3.17 -8.18 6.45
CA MET A 93 -2.18 -8.26 5.38
C MET A 93 -0.85 -7.72 5.92
N GLN A 94 0.25 -8.26 5.44
CA GLN A 94 1.58 -7.74 5.74
C GLN A 94 2.34 -7.51 4.44
N VAL A 95 2.93 -6.33 4.28
CA VAL A 95 3.80 -5.96 3.17
C VAL A 95 5.16 -5.61 3.75
N ASN A 96 6.16 -6.48 3.62
CA ASN A 96 7.42 -6.42 4.37
C ASN A 96 7.14 -6.19 5.87
N ASP A 97 7.53 -5.05 6.44
CA ASP A 97 7.32 -4.71 7.84
C ASP A 97 5.99 -3.96 8.09
N ILE A 98 5.30 -3.54 7.04
CA ILE A 98 4.02 -2.82 7.14
C ILE A 98 2.91 -3.83 7.41
N LYS A 99 2.17 -3.63 8.49
CA LYS A 99 0.99 -4.43 8.85
C LYS A 99 -0.26 -3.64 8.53
N LEU A 100 -1.14 -4.22 7.73
CA LEU A 100 -2.46 -3.69 7.42
C LEU A 100 -3.52 -4.59 8.08
N ASN A 101 -4.48 -3.98 8.73
CA ASN A 101 -5.52 -4.66 9.47
C ASN A 101 -6.89 -4.39 8.86
N ASP A 102 -7.86 -5.19 9.27
CA ASP A 102 -9.27 -4.99 8.99
C ASP A 102 -9.61 -4.96 7.49
N ILE A 103 -8.97 -5.83 6.69
CA ILE A 103 -9.19 -5.93 5.26
C ILE A 103 -10.38 -6.85 4.98
N LEU A 104 -11.35 -6.36 4.24
CA LEU A 104 -12.46 -7.15 3.73
C LEU A 104 -12.22 -7.62 2.30
N VAL A 105 -12.84 -8.72 1.95
CA VAL A 105 -12.98 -9.17 0.56
C VAL A 105 -14.47 -9.13 0.23
N GLY A 106 -14.87 -8.35 -0.77
CA GLY A 106 -16.26 -8.10 -1.10
C GLY A 106 -16.43 -7.44 -2.44
N ASP A 107 -17.57 -6.79 -2.65
CA ASP A 107 -17.84 -6.03 -3.87
C ASP A 107 -17.27 -4.60 -3.75
N VAL A 108 -16.52 -4.18 -4.75
CA VAL A 108 -15.96 -2.83 -4.86
C VAL A 108 -16.69 -2.08 -5.96
N TRP A 109 -17.25 -0.93 -5.61
CA TRP A 109 -18.01 -0.08 -6.52
C TRP A 109 -17.24 1.22 -6.78
N LEU A 110 -17.03 1.55 -8.05
CA LEU A 110 -16.56 2.85 -8.45
C LEU A 110 -17.77 3.76 -8.69
N CYS A 111 -17.97 4.71 -7.80
CA CYS A 111 -19.03 5.70 -7.90
C CYS A 111 -18.48 6.96 -8.54
N SER A 112 -18.84 7.23 -9.79
CA SER A 112 -18.37 8.38 -10.56
C SER A 112 -19.55 9.05 -11.30
N GLY A 113 -19.44 10.33 -11.57
CA GLY A 113 -20.48 11.08 -12.29
C GLY A 113 -20.36 12.57 -12.08
N GLN A 114 -21.49 13.26 -12.16
CA GLN A 114 -21.60 14.70 -11.94
C GLN A 114 -22.04 15.03 -10.52
N SER A 115 -22.52 16.24 -10.30
CA SER A 115 -22.88 16.81 -8.99
C SER A 115 -23.74 15.93 -8.08
N ASN A 116 -24.59 15.06 -8.63
CA ASN A 116 -25.41 14.14 -7.83
C ASN A 116 -24.58 13.05 -7.13
N MET A 117 -23.39 12.73 -7.62
CA MET A 117 -22.48 11.77 -6.97
C MET A 117 -21.76 12.38 -5.76
N GLU A 118 -21.73 13.69 -5.67
CA GLU A 118 -21.21 14.43 -4.50
C GLU A 118 -22.29 14.77 -3.48
N LEU A 119 -23.57 14.53 -3.80
CA LEU A 119 -24.67 14.89 -2.92
C LEU A 119 -24.57 14.09 -1.62
N PRO A 120 -24.27 14.73 -0.48
CA PRO A 120 -24.15 13.99 0.76
C PRO A 120 -25.52 13.52 1.26
N VAL A 121 -25.56 12.37 1.91
CA VAL A 121 -26.77 11.76 2.46
C VAL A 121 -27.58 12.72 3.35
N ARG A 122 -26.90 13.63 4.06
CA ARG A 122 -27.56 14.67 4.89
C ARG A 122 -28.52 15.58 4.09
N ARG A 123 -28.37 15.69 2.78
CA ARG A 123 -29.26 16.52 1.93
C ARG A 123 -30.63 15.85 1.70
N VAL A 124 -30.74 14.55 1.93
CA VAL A 124 -31.97 13.79 1.80
C VAL A 124 -32.48 13.30 3.15
N MET A 125 -31.92 13.81 4.24
CA MET A 125 -32.27 13.41 5.61
C MET A 125 -33.75 13.57 5.91
N ASP A 126 -34.37 14.67 5.46
CA ASP A 126 -35.79 14.94 5.73
C ASP A 126 -36.72 13.91 5.10
N MET A 127 -36.30 13.28 4.00
CA MET A 127 -37.12 12.28 3.30
C MET A 127 -36.88 10.84 3.82
N PHE A 128 -35.68 10.54 4.34
CA PHE A 128 -35.24 9.19 4.69
C PHE A 128 -34.61 9.11 6.08
N SER A 129 -35.07 9.93 7.02
CA SER A 129 -34.45 10.05 8.34
C SER A 129 -34.42 8.73 9.13
N GLN A 130 -35.47 7.94 9.08
CA GLN A 130 -35.54 6.70 9.83
C GLN A 130 -34.54 5.68 9.29
N GLU A 131 -34.46 5.50 7.99
CA GLU A 131 -33.54 4.60 7.32
C GLU A 131 -32.08 5.03 7.56
N ILE A 132 -31.80 6.31 7.43
CA ILE A 132 -30.44 6.84 7.57
C ILE A 132 -29.95 6.73 9.02
N LEU A 133 -30.75 7.09 10.00
CA LEU A 133 -30.35 7.08 11.43
C LEU A 133 -30.31 5.67 12.02
N SER A 134 -31.10 4.75 11.50
CA SER A 134 -31.13 3.36 11.99
C SER A 134 -30.07 2.46 11.34
N TYR A 135 -29.48 2.88 10.20
CA TYR A 135 -28.55 2.05 9.47
C TYR A 135 -27.13 2.21 9.96
N ASN A 136 -26.56 1.13 10.42
CA ASN A 136 -25.14 1.01 10.74
C ASN A 136 -24.60 -0.33 10.23
N ASN A 137 -23.60 -0.30 9.35
CA ASN A 137 -22.99 -1.51 8.82
C ASN A 137 -21.49 -1.31 8.60
N GLU A 138 -20.71 -1.85 9.51
CA GLU A 138 -19.24 -1.77 9.47
C GLU A 138 -18.60 -2.50 8.27
N LYS A 139 -19.39 -3.30 7.53
CA LYS A 139 -18.92 -3.96 6.30
C LYS A 139 -19.08 -3.09 5.06
N ILE A 140 -19.75 -1.95 5.15
CA ILE A 140 -19.81 -0.96 4.07
C ILE A 140 -18.79 0.12 4.38
N ARG A 141 -17.84 0.29 3.48
CA ARG A 141 -16.76 1.24 3.59
C ARG A 141 -16.69 2.11 2.36
N HIS A 142 -16.25 3.34 2.54
CA HIS A 142 -16.07 4.26 1.42
C HIS A 142 -14.73 4.97 1.55
N ILE A 143 -14.17 5.30 0.41
CA ILE A 143 -13.05 6.22 0.27
C ILE A 143 -13.50 7.33 -0.67
N LEU A 144 -13.25 8.57 -0.29
CA LEU A 144 -13.45 9.73 -1.15
C LEU A 144 -12.12 10.04 -1.82
N ILE A 145 -12.09 9.97 -3.14
CA ILE A 145 -10.95 10.44 -3.92
C ILE A 145 -11.13 11.95 -4.10
N PRO A 146 -10.19 12.78 -3.64
CA PRO A 146 -10.26 14.23 -3.82
C PRO A 146 -10.38 14.59 -5.28
N GLN A 147 -11.16 15.63 -5.59
CA GLN A 147 -11.20 16.18 -6.94
C GLN A 147 -9.97 17.06 -7.16
N GLU A 148 -9.16 16.67 -8.14
CA GLU A 148 -8.05 17.48 -8.63
C GLU A 148 -8.20 17.74 -10.12
N TYR A 149 -8.09 19.01 -10.50
CA TYR A 149 -8.20 19.43 -11.90
C TYR A 149 -6.80 19.42 -12.54
N ASN A 150 -6.49 18.37 -13.28
CA ASN A 150 -5.30 18.31 -14.10
C ASN A 150 -5.71 18.12 -15.56
N PHE A 151 -5.61 19.19 -16.36
CA PHE A 151 -5.98 19.16 -17.78
C PHE A 151 -4.85 18.69 -18.71
N HIS A 152 -3.68 18.37 -18.16
CA HIS A 152 -2.49 18.04 -18.96
C HIS A 152 -2.10 16.57 -18.88
N ALA A 153 -2.33 15.91 -17.77
CA ALA A 153 -2.01 14.50 -17.58
C ALA A 153 -2.89 13.87 -16.48
N PRO A 154 -3.07 12.54 -16.49
CA PRO A 154 -3.63 11.83 -15.34
C PRO A 154 -2.79 12.08 -14.09
N GLN A 155 -3.45 12.14 -12.93
CA GLN A 155 -2.74 12.20 -11.65
C GLN A 155 -2.05 10.86 -11.39
N GLU A 156 -0.79 10.92 -11.01
CA GLU A 156 -0.06 9.78 -10.43
C GLU A 156 0.02 10.00 -8.92
N GLU A 157 -0.38 8.99 -8.14
CA GLU A 157 -0.25 8.97 -6.67
C GLU A 157 1.21 8.77 -6.24
#